data_8064c9ac56243d7f6c6e98e5a437e3c1
#
_entry.id   8064c9ac56243d7f6c6e98e5a437e3c1
#
_cell.length_a   1.000
_cell.length_b   1.000
_cell.length_c   1.000
_cell.angle_alpha   90.00
_cell.angle_beta   90.00
_cell.angle_gamma   90.00
#
_symmetry.space_group_name_H-M   'P 1'
#
loop_
_entity.id
_entity.type
_entity.pdbx_description
1 polymer ?
#
loop_
_entity_poly.entity_id
_entity_poly.type
_entity_poly.pdbx_seq_one_letter_code
_entity_poly.pdbx_strand_id
1 'polypeptide(L)'
;MADIDAARELLRDAFTRQIEHVDDLTDGLTDEVAYFRPAPDANTIAWLLWHSARMHDAQLCALADLEQVWFRESWVDRFDLDLPRDAHGYGQTPEEVAKVRAPADLLAGYYHAVHKETLEYLASVTADELARVVDPNWNPPVTASARLVSIIDDAAQHLGQAAYIRGIAH
;
A
#
# COMPACT_ATOMS: atom_id res chain seq x y z
N MET A 1 -29.54 -0.15 -5.01
CA MET A 1 -28.99 0.63 -3.87
C MET A 1 -28.45 -0.33 -2.80
N ALA A 2 -29.22 -1.27 -2.28
CA ALA A 2 -28.73 -2.20 -1.24
C ALA A 2 -27.46 -2.98 -1.62
N ASP A 3 -27.31 -3.41 -2.86
CA ASP A 3 -26.17 -4.23 -3.31
C ASP A 3 -24.86 -3.41 -3.38
N ILE A 4 -24.89 -2.15 -3.77
CA ILE A 4 -23.69 -1.31 -3.81
C ILE A 4 -23.24 -0.92 -2.40
N ASP A 5 -24.17 -0.73 -1.47
CA ASP A 5 -23.81 -0.40 -0.10
C ASP A 5 -23.15 -1.60 0.58
N ALA A 6 -23.62 -2.83 0.31
CA ALA A 6 -22.95 -4.06 0.78
C ALA A 6 -21.53 -4.21 0.20
N ALA A 7 -21.33 -3.90 -1.08
CA ALA A 7 -20.01 -3.93 -1.71
C ALA A 7 -19.06 -2.89 -1.10
N ARG A 8 -19.56 -1.65 -0.86
CA ARG A 8 -18.79 -0.60 -0.18
C ARG A 8 -18.34 -1.02 1.22
N GLU A 9 -19.25 -1.62 1.99
CA GLU A 9 -18.94 -2.10 3.35
C GLU A 9 -17.91 -3.23 3.34
N LEU A 10 -18.00 -4.19 2.43
CA LEU A 10 -17.01 -5.26 2.28
C LEU A 10 -15.63 -4.71 1.92
N LEU A 11 -15.56 -3.78 0.97
CA LEU A 11 -14.31 -3.14 0.58
C LEU A 11 -13.73 -2.30 1.72
N ARG A 12 -14.58 -1.54 2.41
CA ARG A 12 -14.18 -0.74 3.58
C ARG A 12 -13.58 -1.63 4.67
N ASP A 13 -14.23 -2.74 5.02
CA ASP A 13 -13.72 -3.70 6.02
C ASP A 13 -12.35 -4.24 5.59
N ALA A 14 -12.21 -4.66 4.32
CA ALA A 14 -10.95 -5.20 3.81
C ALA A 14 -9.79 -4.19 3.88
N PHE A 15 -10.01 -2.92 3.51
CA PHE A 15 -9.00 -1.88 3.61
C PHE A 15 -8.73 -1.44 5.07
N THR A 16 -9.75 -1.46 5.94
CA THR A 16 -9.57 -1.15 7.36
C THR A 16 -8.69 -2.18 8.06
N ARG A 17 -8.84 -3.46 7.74
CA ARG A 17 -7.94 -4.51 8.25
C ARG A 17 -6.48 -4.30 7.88
N GLN A 18 -6.21 -3.74 6.71
CA GLN A 18 -4.83 -3.41 6.32
C GLN A 18 -4.22 -2.35 7.25
N ILE A 19 -4.99 -1.31 7.58
CA ILE A 19 -4.51 -0.27 8.47
C ILE A 19 -4.31 -0.77 9.90
N GLU A 20 -5.19 -1.64 10.38
CA GLU A 20 -5.02 -2.33 11.68
C GLU A 20 -3.71 -3.13 11.71
N HIS A 21 -3.40 -3.86 10.64
CA HIS A 21 -2.12 -4.58 10.53
C HIS A 21 -0.91 -3.64 10.46
N VAL A 22 -1.03 -2.49 9.80
CA VAL A 22 0.05 -1.48 9.76
C VAL A 22 0.29 -0.92 11.16
N ASP A 23 -0.76 -0.60 11.89
CA ASP A 23 -0.67 -0.09 13.27
C ASP A 23 0.00 -1.13 14.18
N ASP A 24 -0.43 -2.38 14.11
CA ASP A 24 0.19 -3.49 14.87
C ASP A 24 1.67 -3.69 14.50
N LEU A 25 2.02 -3.54 13.22
CA LEU A 25 3.39 -3.71 12.72
C LEU A 25 4.31 -2.54 13.11
N THR A 26 3.78 -1.36 13.28
CA THR A 26 4.56 -0.16 13.59
C THR A 26 4.60 0.17 15.07
N ASP A 27 3.70 -0.38 15.89
CA ASP A 27 3.71 -0.21 17.33
C ASP A 27 4.99 -0.80 17.95
N GLY A 28 5.83 0.05 18.53
CA GLY A 28 7.12 -0.33 19.10
C GLY A 28 8.13 -0.90 18.10
N LEU A 29 7.97 -0.66 16.80
CA LEU A 29 8.92 -1.08 15.76
C LEU A 29 10.22 -0.25 15.89
N THR A 30 11.32 -0.92 16.26
CA THR A 30 12.64 -0.31 16.32
C THR A 30 13.32 -0.33 14.94
N ASP A 31 14.27 0.56 14.72
CA ASP A 31 15.06 0.60 13.48
C ASP A 31 15.80 -0.72 13.21
N GLU A 32 16.29 -1.38 14.26
CA GLU A 32 16.95 -2.67 14.15
C GLU A 32 16.02 -3.74 13.55
N VAL A 33 14.80 -3.82 14.02
CA VAL A 33 13.79 -4.75 13.52
C VAL A 33 13.25 -4.30 12.16
N ALA A 34 13.01 -3.00 11.98
CA ALA A 34 12.49 -2.44 10.73
C ALA A 34 13.39 -2.71 9.53
N TYR A 35 14.72 -2.74 9.74
CA TYR A 35 15.73 -2.94 8.70
C TYR A 35 16.35 -4.33 8.71
N PHE A 36 15.89 -5.23 9.56
CA PHE A 36 16.34 -6.62 9.58
C PHE A 36 16.00 -7.32 8.27
N ARG A 37 16.96 -8.08 7.74
CA ARG A 37 16.83 -8.94 6.57
C ARG A 37 16.98 -10.40 6.94
N PRO A 38 15.98 -11.26 6.77
CA PRO A 38 16.11 -12.69 7.05
C PRO A 38 17.06 -13.42 6.09
N ALA A 39 17.34 -12.84 4.91
CA ALA A 39 18.30 -13.33 3.93
C ALA A 39 18.86 -12.15 3.11
N PRO A 40 20.02 -12.28 2.45
CA PRO A 40 20.65 -11.19 1.68
C PRO A 40 19.73 -10.53 0.65
N ASP A 41 18.87 -11.33 -0.01
CA ASP A 41 17.95 -10.88 -1.05
C ASP A 41 16.52 -10.64 -0.53
N ALA A 42 16.30 -10.78 0.79
CA ALA A 42 14.98 -10.56 1.38
C ALA A 42 14.67 -9.06 1.54
N ASN A 43 13.40 -8.73 1.53
CA ASN A 43 12.92 -7.39 1.84
C ASN A 43 12.98 -7.12 3.35
N THR A 44 12.99 -5.84 3.72
CA THR A 44 12.86 -5.37 5.11
C THR A 44 11.43 -5.02 5.43
N ILE A 45 11.06 -4.93 6.71
CA ILE A 45 9.73 -4.44 7.13
C ILE A 45 9.49 -3.02 6.62
N ALA A 46 10.49 -2.13 6.74
CA ALA A 46 10.40 -0.76 6.25
C ALA A 46 10.09 -0.71 4.75
N TRP A 47 10.78 -1.52 3.95
CA TRP A 47 10.53 -1.60 2.52
C TRP A 47 9.13 -2.16 2.21
N LEU A 48 8.71 -3.23 2.89
CA LEU A 48 7.41 -3.86 2.66
C LEU A 48 6.25 -2.90 2.95
N LEU A 49 6.32 -2.15 4.05
CA LEU A 49 5.31 -1.15 4.39
C LEU A 49 5.30 0.02 3.40
N TRP A 50 6.49 0.56 3.07
CA TRP A 50 6.61 1.64 2.09
C TRP A 50 6.12 1.20 0.71
N HIS A 51 6.59 0.06 0.20
CA HIS A 51 6.22 -0.47 -1.12
C HIS A 51 4.72 -0.72 -1.23
N SER A 52 4.14 -1.39 -0.23
CA SER A 52 2.70 -1.65 -0.19
C SER A 52 1.89 -0.34 -0.22
N ALA A 53 2.27 0.67 0.57
CA ALA A 53 1.62 1.99 0.54
C ALA A 53 1.79 2.68 -0.81
N ARG A 54 2.99 2.63 -1.43
CA ARG A 54 3.27 3.22 -2.75
C ARG A 54 2.44 2.58 -3.85
N MET A 55 2.33 1.25 -3.86
CA MET A 55 1.53 0.50 -4.84
C MET A 55 0.04 0.78 -4.67
N HIS A 56 -0.42 0.84 -3.42
CA HIS A 56 -1.80 1.19 -3.10
C HIS A 56 -2.13 2.61 -3.59
N ASP A 57 -1.32 3.61 -3.23
CA ASP A 57 -1.48 5.01 -3.63
C ASP A 57 -1.51 5.16 -5.16
N ALA A 58 -0.53 4.58 -5.86
CA ALA A 58 -0.45 4.68 -7.31
C ALA A 58 -1.68 4.08 -8.02
N GLN A 59 -2.13 2.92 -7.56
CA GLN A 59 -3.27 2.23 -8.17
C GLN A 59 -4.61 2.89 -7.82
N LEU A 60 -4.80 3.30 -6.57
CA LEU A 60 -6.02 3.97 -6.14
C LEU A 60 -6.20 5.33 -6.79
N CYS A 61 -5.14 6.16 -6.77
CA CYS A 61 -5.21 7.49 -7.37
C CYS A 61 -5.41 7.43 -8.89
N ALA A 62 -4.88 6.39 -9.56
CA ALA A 62 -5.19 6.14 -10.97
C ALA A 62 -6.67 5.76 -11.20
N LEU A 63 -7.33 5.04 -10.27
CA LEU A 63 -8.77 4.79 -10.34
C LEU A 63 -9.59 6.07 -10.15
N ALA A 64 -9.18 6.91 -9.22
CA ALA A 64 -9.88 8.14 -8.83
C ALA A 64 -9.57 9.34 -9.74
N ASP A 65 -8.64 9.20 -10.69
CA ASP A 65 -8.12 10.30 -11.53
C ASP A 65 -7.52 11.45 -10.69
N LEU A 66 -6.72 11.08 -9.69
CA LEU A 66 -6.08 12.00 -8.75
C LEU A 66 -4.56 11.91 -8.82
N GLU A 67 -3.88 12.98 -8.43
CA GLU A 67 -2.45 12.93 -8.13
C GLU A 67 -2.21 12.08 -6.87
N GLN A 68 -1.18 11.24 -6.90
CA GLN A 68 -0.81 10.39 -5.77
C GLN A 68 -0.59 11.21 -4.49
N VAL A 69 -1.05 10.69 -3.38
CA VAL A 69 -0.85 11.23 -2.03
C VAL A 69 0.64 11.46 -1.75
N TRP A 70 1.49 10.59 -2.29
CA TRP A 70 2.96 10.66 -2.23
C TRP A 70 3.51 12.02 -2.65
N PHE A 71 3.00 12.58 -3.74
CA PHE A 71 3.41 13.88 -4.25
C PHE A 71 2.58 15.03 -3.68
N ARG A 72 1.27 14.88 -3.71
CA ARG A 72 0.31 15.92 -3.31
C ARG A 72 0.49 16.38 -1.86
N GLU A 73 0.87 15.46 -0.96
CA GLU A 73 1.08 15.74 0.46
C GLU A 73 2.57 15.76 0.87
N SER A 74 3.47 15.87 -0.13
CA SER A 74 4.92 15.96 0.06
C SER A 74 5.54 14.80 0.86
N TRP A 75 4.94 13.61 0.82
CA TRP A 75 5.53 12.43 1.45
C TRP A 75 6.88 12.08 0.84
N VAL A 76 7.07 12.30 -0.46
CA VAL A 76 8.34 12.11 -1.17
C VAL A 76 9.48 12.92 -0.53
N ASP A 77 9.21 14.14 -0.09
CA ASP A 77 10.22 15.01 0.55
C ASP A 77 10.42 14.66 2.03
N ARG A 78 9.38 14.16 2.69
CA ARG A 78 9.45 13.70 4.11
C ARG A 78 10.23 12.39 4.25
N PHE A 79 10.10 11.49 3.28
CA PHE A 79 10.86 10.24 3.25
C PHE A 79 12.32 10.45 2.85
N ASP A 80 12.60 11.41 1.96
CA ASP A 80 13.95 11.80 1.49
C ASP A 80 14.84 10.59 1.16
N LEU A 81 14.28 9.61 0.44
CA LEU A 81 14.99 8.39 0.08
C LEU A 81 16.01 8.66 -1.06
N ASP A 82 17.17 8.02 -0.98
CA ASP A 82 18.16 7.97 -2.08
C ASP A 82 17.67 7.05 -3.22
N LEU A 83 16.50 7.36 -3.76
CA LEU A 83 15.81 6.66 -4.83
C LEU A 83 15.17 7.70 -5.79
N PRO A 84 14.82 7.31 -7.02
CA PRO A 84 14.01 8.15 -7.89
C PRO A 84 12.71 8.59 -7.17
N ARG A 85 12.32 9.85 -7.35
CA ARG A 85 11.16 10.43 -6.64
C ARG A 85 9.85 9.67 -6.88
N ASP A 86 9.71 9.04 -8.04
CA ASP A 86 8.57 8.24 -8.47
C ASP A 86 8.73 6.74 -8.16
N ALA A 87 9.84 6.34 -7.51
CA ALA A 87 10.06 4.95 -7.14
C ALA A 87 8.89 4.40 -6.30
N HIS A 88 8.52 3.18 -6.59
CA HIS A 88 7.45 2.46 -5.86
C HIS A 88 7.88 1.04 -5.43
N GLY A 89 9.12 0.64 -5.72
CA GLY A 89 9.70 -0.63 -5.26
C GLY A 89 9.66 -1.79 -6.26
N TYR A 90 8.86 -1.72 -7.31
CA TYR A 90 8.77 -2.82 -8.27
C TYR A 90 10.09 -3.01 -9.02
N GLY A 91 10.61 -4.25 -8.98
CA GLY A 91 11.84 -4.62 -9.67
C GLY A 91 13.14 -4.08 -9.06
N GLN A 92 13.10 -3.56 -7.83
CA GLN A 92 14.28 -3.06 -7.13
C GLN A 92 15.28 -4.15 -6.80
N THR A 93 16.55 -3.81 -6.87
CA THR A 93 17.66 -4.66 -6.43
C THR A 93 17.73 -4.72 -4.91
N PRO A 94 18.44 -5.71 -4.31
CA PRO A 94 18.67 -5.76 -2.87
C PRO A 94 19.34 -4.50 -2.30
N GLU A 95 20.18 -3.83 -3.08
CA GLU A 95 20.84 -2.57 -2.70
C GLU A 95 19.83 -1.40 -2.65
N GLU A 96 18.91 -1.35 -3.59
CA GLU A 96 17.83 -0.34 -3.61
C GLU A 96 16.83 -0.57 -2.47
N VAL A 97 16.48 -1.82 -2.20
CA VAL A 97 15.67 -2.20 -1.02
C VAL A 97 16.29 -1.68 0.28
N ALA A 98 17.64 -1.77 0.41
CA ALA A 98 18.36 -1.29 1.59
C ALA A 98 18.32 0.22 1.78
N LYS A 99 17.98 0.99 0.74
CA LYS A 99 17.84 2.46 0.79
C LYS A 99 16.52 2.90 1.40
N VAL A 100 15.53 2.02 1.49
CA VAL A 100 14.26 2.35 2.13
C VAL A 100 14.43 2.27 3.65
N ARG A 101 14.78 3.41 4.23
CA ARG A 101 14.98 3.59 5.67
C ARG A 101 14.12 4.75 6.13
N ALA A 102 13.08 4.45 6.87
CA ALA A 102 12.15 5.43 7.40
C ALA A 102 11.66 4.99 8.79
N PRO A 103 11.46 5.93 9.72
CA PRO A 103 10.97 5.59 11.06
C PRO A 103 9.52 5.08 10.99
N ALA A 104 9.12 4.32 12.00
CA ALA A 104 7.83 3.65 12.06
C ALA A 104 6.64 4.61 11.91
N ASP A 105 6.71 5.78 12.54
CA ASP A 105 5.67 6.81 12.48
C ASP A 105 5.50 7.41 11.06
N LEU A 106 6.60 7.53 10.31
CA LEU A 106 6.55 8.00 8.93
C LEU A 106 5.93 6.96 8.01
N LEU A 107 6.28 5.67 8.19
CA LEU A 107 5.70 4.54 7.45
C LEU A 107 4.20 4.42 7.70
N ALA A 108 3.78 4.42 8.98
CA ALA A 108 2.37 4.39 9.36
C ALA A 108 1.62 5.63 8.84
N GLY A 109 2.18 6.83 9.05
CA GLY A 109 1.57 8.08 8.64
C GLY A 109 1.25 8.15 7.15
N TYR A 110 2.16 7.70 6.29
CA TYR A 110 1.90 7.63 4.86
C TYR A 110 0.81 6.62 4.52
N TYR A 111 0.85 5.43 5.13
CA TYR A 111 -0.18 4.41 4.89
C TYR A 111 -1.58 4.92 5.31
N HIS A 112 -1.68 5.60 6.46
CA HIS A 112 -2.91 6.25 6.92
C HIS A 112 -3.43 7.32 5.95
N ALA A 113 -2.52 8.13 5.37
CA ALA A 113 -2.91 9.13 4.37
C ALA A 113 -3.50 8.48 3.12
N VAL A 114 -2.91 7.39 2.62
CA VAL A 114 -3.43 6.61 1.49
C VAL A 114 -4.76 5.95 1.85
N HIS A 115 -4.89 5.39 3.05
CA HIS A 115 -6.14 4.80 3.53
C HIS A 115 -7.28 5.81 3.60
N LYS A 116 -7.02 7.02 4.07
CA LYS A 116 -8.02 8.11 4.08
C LYS A 116 -8.55 8.38 2.67
N GLU A 117 -7.67 8.51 1.68
CA GLU A 117 -8.05 8.70 0.27
C GLU A 117 -8.90 7.51 -0.24
N THR A 118 -8.53 6.30 0.17
CA THR A 118 -9.29 5.08 -0.16
C THR A 118 -10.72 5.15 0.36
N LEU A 119 -10.91 5.55 1.60
CA LEU A 119 -12.25 5.68 2.19
C LEU A 119 -13.09 6.76 1.49
N GLU A 120 -12.47 7.87 1.07
CA GLU A 120 -13.13 8.93 0.30
C GLU A 120 -13.57 8.40 -1.07
N TYR A 121 -12.72 7.69 -1.80
CA TYR A 121 -13.08 7.05 -3.06
C TYR A 121 -14.23 6.05 -2.88
N LEU A 122 -14.14 5.15 -1.90
CA LEU A 122 -15.15 4.12 -1.65
C LEU A 122 -16.52 4.72 -1.25
N ALA A 123 -16.55 5.87 -0.60
CA ALA A 123 -17.80 6.54 -0.24
C ALA A 123 -18.61 6.97 -1.47
N SER A 124 -17.93 7.26 -2.58
CA SER A 124 -18.55 7.73 -3.82
C SER A 124 -18.71 6.66 -4.90
N VAL A 125 -18.07 5.49 -4.76
CA VAL A 125 -18.05 4.45 -5.81
C VAL A 125 -19.44 3.93 -6.11
N THR A 126 -19.77 3.79 -7.41
CA THR A 126 -21.05 3.26 -7.90
C THR A 126 -20.88 1.86 -8.49
N ALA A 127 -21.98 1.18 -8.80
CA ALA A 127 -21.94 -0.10 -9.51
C ALA A 127 -21.32 0.05 -10.91
N ASP A 128 -21.61 1.15 -11.60
CA ASP A 128 -21.04 1.45 -12.91
C ASP A 128 -19.52 1.70 -12.80
N GLU A 129 -19.10 2.40 -11.75
CA GLU A 129 -17.67 2.61 -11.48
C GLU A 129 -16.95 1.28 -11.22
N LEU A 130 -17.51 0.40 -10.41
CA LEU A 130 -16.93 -0.93 -10.16
C LEU A 130 -16.79 -1.79 -11.43
N ALA A 131 -17.74 -1.60 -12.39
CA ALA A 131 -17.73 -2.31 -13.67
C ALA A 131 -16.85 -1.62 -14.73
N ARG A 132 -16.39 -0.38 -14.50
CA ARG A 132 -15.58 0.38 -15.47
C ARG A 132 -14.28 -0.36 -15.79
N VAL A 133 -14.00 -0.57 -17.07
CA VAL A 133 -12.71 -1.11 -17.53
C VAL A 133 -11.62 -0.07 -17.35
N VAL A 134 -10.58 -0.41 -16.62
CA VAL A 134 -9.44 0.46 -16.29
C VAL A 134 -8.15 0.03 -16.98
N ASP A 135 -8.06 -1.22 -17.41
CA ASP A 135 -6.96 -1.71 -18.24
C ASP A 135 -7.48 -2.73 -19.27
N PRO A 136 -7.58 -2.33 -20.55
CA PRO A 136 -8.08 -3.20 -21.62
C PRO A 136 -7.02 -4.15 -22.17
N ASN A 137 -5.74 -4.06 -21.74
CA ASN A 137 -4.65 -4.84 -22.31
C ASN A 137 -4.59 -6.28 -21.77
N TRP A 138 -5.45 -6.61 -20.80
CA TRP A 138 -5.55 -7.94 -20.22
C TRP A 138 -6.75 -8.72 -20.79
N ASN A 139 -6.72 -10.02 -20.66
CA ASN A 139 -7.83 -10.91 -21.01
C ASN A 139 -8.17 -11.83 -19.82
N PRO A 140 -9.30 -11.64 -19.12
CA PRO A 140 -10.29 -10.56 -19.35
C PRO A 140 -9.73 -9.17 -19.01
N PRO A 141 -10.34 -8.09 -19.57
CA PRO A 141 -9.97 -6.71 -19.20
C PRO A 141 -10.12 -6.45 -17.72
N VAL A 142 -9.20 -5.67 -17.15
CA VAL A 142 -9.23 -5.31 -15.72
C VAL A 142 -10.30 -4.24 -15.48
N THR A 143 -11.23 -4.52 -14.58
CA THR A 143 -12.22 -3.55 -14.10
C THR A 143 -11.73 -2.83 -12.85
N ALA A 144 -12.40 -1.74 -12.45
CA ALA A 144 -12.12 -1.05 -11.21
C ALA A 144 -12.28 -1.97 -9.99
N SER A 145 -13.32 -2.83 -9.97
CA SER A 145 -13.46 -3.84 -8.91
C SER A 145 -12.30 -4.83 -8.86
N ALA A 146 -11.84 -5.34 -10.01
CA ALA A 146 -10.69 -6.22 -10.07
C ALA A 146 -9.40 -5.52 -9.59
N ARG A 147 -9.24 -4.23 -9.92
CA ARG A 147 -8.12 -3.41 -9.45
C ARG A 147 -8.15 -3.24 -7.93
N LEU A 148 -9.30 -2.96 -7.34
CA LEU A 148 -9.45 -2.86 -5.87
C LEU A 148 -9.09 -4.18 -5.18
N VAL A 149 -9.55 -5.31 -5.72
CA VAL A 149 -9.17 -6.64 -5.21
C VAL A 149 -7.66 -6.87 -5.32
N SER A 150 -7.03 -6.46 -6.44
CA SER A 150 -5.57 -6.57 -6.59
C SER A 150 -4.80 -5.75 -5.56
N ILE A 151 -5.26 -4.52 -5.24
CA ILE A 151 -4.66 -3.70 -4.18
C ILE A 151 -4.76 -4.40 -2.82
N ILE A 152 -5.93 -4.98 -2.52
CA ILE A 152 -6.16 -5.69 -1.25
C ILE A 152 -5.26 -6.91 -1.14
N ASP A 153 -5.16 -7.71 -2.20
CA ASP A 153 -4.36 -8.94 -2.24
C ASP A 153 -2.85 -8.63 -2.11
N ASP A 154 -2.36 -7.67 -2.88
CA ASP A 154 -0.96 -7.23 -2.84
C ASP A 154 -0.57 -6.74 -1.44
N ALA A 155 -1.38 -5.87 -0.84
CA ALA A 155 -1.16 -5.37 0.50
C ALA A 155 -1.18 -6.50 1.55
N ALA A 156 -2.13 -7.44 1.47
CA ALA A 156 -2.22 -8.55 2.42
C ALA A 156 -0.98 -9.44 2.37
N GLN A 157 -0.42 -9.69 1.17
CA GLN A 157 0.82 -10.46 1.01
C GLN A 157 2.01 -9.74 1.66
N HIS A 158 2.18 -8.45 1.41
CA HIS A 158 3.31 -7.67 1.94
C HIS A 158 3.22 -7.46 3.45
N LEU A 159 2.04 -7.18 3.98
CA LEU A 159 1.81 -7.06 5.42
C LEU A 159 2.03 -8.40 6.14
N GLY A 160 1.61 -9.52 5.54
CA GLY A 160 1.89 -10.86 6.04
C GLY A 160 3.38 -11.20 6.07
N GLN A 161 4.14 -10.80 5.04
CA GLN A 161 5.59 -10.94 5.00
C GLN A 161 6.25 -10.08 6.11
N ALA A 162 5.82 -8.83 6.29
CA ALA A 162 6.32 -7.95 7.34
C ALA A 162 6.05 -8.52 8.74
N ALA A 163 4.86 -9.07 8.99
CA ALA A 163 4.50 -9.71 10.24
C ALA A 163 5.37 -10.95 10.52
N TYR A 164 5.64 -11.76 9.50
CA TYR A 164 6.54 -12.90 9.61
C TYR A 164 7.96 -12.47 9.98
N ILE A 165 8.50 -11.46 9.28
CA ILE A 165 9.84 -10.93 9.57
C ILE A 165 9.90 -10.39 11.00
N ARG A 166 8.89 -9.63 11.45
CA ARG A 166 8.82 -9.10 12.81
C ARG A 166 8.87 -10.21 13.86
N GLY A 167 8.22 -11.35 13.59
CA GLY A 167 8.20 -12.49 14.49
C GLY A 167 9.51 -13.25 14.62
N ILE A 168 10.44 -13.09 13.68
CA ILE A 168 11.75 -13.78 13.67
C ILE A 168 12.94 -12.83 13.87
N ALA A 169 12.74 -11.53 13.84
CA ALA A 169 13.77 -10.53 14.12
C ALA A 169 13.98 -10.45 15.64
N HIS A 170 15.15 -10.88 16.12
CA HIS A 170 15.53 -10.90 17.54
C HIS A 170 16.86 -10.18 17.75
#